data_70a571bc0037c996f7bba840e5cc076b
#
_entry.id   70a571bc0037c996f7bba840e5cc076b
#
_cell.length_a   1.000
_cell.length_b   1.000
_cell.length_c   1.000
_cell.angle_alpha   90.00
_cell.angle_beta   90.00
_cell.angle_gamma   90.00
#
_symmetry.space_group_name_H-M   'P 1'
#
loop_
_entity.id
_entity.type
_entity.pdbx_description
1 polymer ?
#
loop_
_entity_poly.entity_id
_entity_poly.type
_entity_poly.pdbx_seq_one_letter_code
_entity_poly.pdbx_strand_id
1 'polypeptide(L)'
;MATLGIPQNTIEVLQKYNFNFQKKFGQNFLIDTHVLEKIIEESGITKDDFVLEIGPGIGTMTQYLCENAREVAAVEIDKNLIPILADTLSAYDNVEVINDDILKVDINKLAEEKNGGKPIKVVANLPYYITTPIIMGLFESHVPIDSITIMVQKEVADRMQAVSYTHLTLP
;
A
#
# COMPACT_ATOMS: atom_id res chain seq x y z
N MET A 1 20.27 6.93 2.33
CA MET A 1 19.40 6.24 1.36
C MET A 1 18.61 7.28 0.57
N ALA A 2 18.37 7.03 -0.72
CA ALA A 2 17.68 8.01 -1.55
C ALA A 2 16.16 7.98 -1.29
N THR A 3 15.55 9.14 -1.09
CA THR A 3 14.10 9.27 -0.95
C THR A 3 13.43 9.06 -2.31
N LEU A 4 12.61 8.03 -2.43
CA LEU A 4 11.92 7.68 -3.69
C LEU A 4 10.79 8.65 -4.07
N GLY A 5 10.40 9.56 -3.20
CA GLY A 5 9.52 10.68 -3.55
C GLY A 5 10.13 11.66 -4.58
N ILE A 6 11.45 11.58 -4.79
CA ILE A 6 12.14 12.34 -5.82
C ILE A 6 12.22 11.49 -7.10
N PRO A 7 11.63 11.90 -8.23
CA PRO A 7 11.55 11.08 -9.46
C PRO A 7 12.90 10.58 -9.97
N GLN A 8 13.96 11.40 -9.86
CA GLN A 8 15.29 11.01 -10.28
C GLN A 8 15.81 9.78 -9.52
N ASN A 9 15.59 9.72 -8.22
CA ASN A 9 16.01 8.59 -7.38
C ASN A 9 15.26 7.30 -7.77
N THR A 10 13.98 7.42 -8.07
CA THR A 10 13.17 6.31 -8.59
C THR A 10 13.72 5.76 -9.90
N ILE A 11 14.08 6.65 -10.83
CA ILE A 11 14.67 6.25 -12.12
C ILE A 11 16.00 5.53 -11.91
N GLU A 12 16.85 6.04 -11.03
CA GLU A 12 18.15 5.42 -10.70
C GLU A 12 18.00 4.01 -10.12
N VAL A 13 17.04 3.81 -9.21
CA VAL A 13 16.73 2.49 -8.65
C VAL A 13 16.26 1.54 -9.74
N LEU A 14 15.34 1.96 -10.59
CA LEU A 14 14.84 1.13 -11.69
C LEU A 14 15.94 0.75 -12.68
N GLN A 15 16.85 1.67 -13.00
CA GLN A 15 18.00 1.41 -13.85
C GLN A 15 19.00 0.45 -13.20
N LYS A 16 19.30 0.62 -11.90
CA LYS A 16 20.21 -0.25 -11.13
C LYS A 16 19.78 -1.71 -11.21
N TYR A 17 18.48 -1.97 -11.18
CA TYR A 17 17.95 -3.33 -11.20
C TYR A 17 17.55 -3.82 -12.60
N ASN A 18 17.85 -3.05 -13.68
CA ASN A 18 17.38 -3.35 -15.03
C ASN A 18 15.89 -3.69 -15.08
N PHE A 19 15.11 -3.00 -14.24
CA PHE A 19 13.69 -3.29 -14.10
C PHE A 19 12.92 -2.78 -15.31
N ASN A 20 12.47 -3.71 -16.15
CA ASN A 20 11.59 -3.38 -17.26
C ASN A 20 10.16 -3.29 -16.74
N PHE A 21 9.54 -2.12 -16.94
CA PHE A 21 8.14 -1.89 -16.64
C PHE A 21 7.28 -2.99 -17.27
N GLN A 22 6.85 -3.95 -16.47
CA GLN A 22 5.85 -4.88 -16.91
C GLN A 22 4.48 -4.23 -16.76
N LYS A 23 3.93 -3.73 -17.87
CA LYS A 23 2.56 -3.20 -17.94
C LYS A 23 1.51 -4.20 -17.41
N LYS A 24 1.88 -5.48 -17.28
CA LYS A 24 1.05 -6.58 -16.84
C LYS A 24 0.43 -6.37 -15.45
N PHE A 25 1.09 -5.63 -14.57
CA PHE A 25 0.63 -5.38 -13.20
C PHE A 25 0.16 -3.93 -12.98
N GLY A 26 0.05 -3.11 -14.03
CA GLY A 26 -0.37 -1.71 -13.91
C GLY A 26 0.56 -0.86 -13.03
N GLN A 27 1.83 -1.26 -12.91
CA GLN A 27 2.81 -0.64 -12.03
C GLN A 27 3.12 0.79 -12.50
N ASN A 28 2.79 1.76 -11.67
CA ASN A 28 3.24 3.14 -11.81
C ASN A 28 4.09 3.50 -10.59
N PHE A 29 5.41 3.64 -10.80
CA PHE A 29 6.35 3.90 -9.71
C PHE A 29 6.63 5.38 -9.46
N LEU A 30 6.18 6.24 -10.37
CA LEU A 30 6.35 7.69 -10.23
C LEU A 30 5.16 8.28 -9.49
N ILE A 31 5.37 8.62 -8.23
CA ILE A 31 4.36 9.27 -7.39
C ILE A 31 4.92 10.64 -6.97
N ASP A 32 4.12 11.68 -7.15
CA ASP A 32 4.45 13.03 -6.71
C ASP A 32 4.54 13.09 -5.18
N THR A 33 5.57 13.76 -4.66
CA THR A 33 5.79 13.98 -3.23
C THR A 33 4.57 14.57 -2.55
N HIS A 34 3.90 15.54 -3.16
CA HIS A 34 2.69 16.15 -2.62
C HIS A 34 1.53 15.14 -2.45
N VAL A 35 1.43 14.18 -3.37
CA VAL A 35 0.43 13.11 -3.27
C VAL A 35 0.75 12.20 -2.09
N LEU A 36 2.03 11.85 -1.90
CA LEU A 36 2.49 11.02 -0.78
C LEU A 36 2.21 11.71 0.57
N GLU A 37 2.56 12.97 0.70
CA GLU A 37 2.29 13.78 1.90
C GLU A 37 0.80 13.87 2.20
N LYS A 38 -0.01 14.11 1.17
CA LYS A 38 -1.47 14.17 1.30
C LYS A 38 -2.07 12.84 1.73
N ILE A 39 -1.57 11.71 1.25
CA ILE A 39 -2.02 10.38 1.68
C ILE A 39 -1.74 10.19 3.17
N ILE A 40 -0.57 10.56 3.66
CA ILE A 40 -0.24 10.48 5.09
C ILE A 40 -1.18 11.36 5.91
N GLU A 41 -1.38 12.61 5.48
CA GLU A 41 -2.27 13.56 6.18
C GLU A 41 -3.70 13.04 6.25
N GLU A 42 -4.29 12.67 5.11
CA GLU A 42 -5.69 12.22 5.02
C GLU A 42 -5.94 10.86 5.69
N SER A 43 -4.94 9.98 5.71
CA SER A 43 -5.04 8.68 6.39
C SER A 43 -5.03 8.80 7.92
N GLY A 44 -4.58 9.94 8.45
CA GLY A 44 -4.43 10.15 9.88
C GLY A 44 -3.46 9.18 10.56
N ILE A 45 -2.47 8.65 9.81
CA ILE A 45 -1.47 7.70 10.34
C ILE A 45 -0.55 8.41 11.33
N THR A 46 -0.35 7.78 12.49
CA THR A 46 0.51 8.25 13.57
C THR A 46 1.50 7.18 14.03
N LYS A 47 2.43 7.55 14.88
CA LYS A 47 3.42 6.63 15.49
C LYS A 47 2.82 5.56 16.42
N ASP A 48 1.52 5.59 16.64
CA ASP A 48 0.81 4.54 17.40
C ASP A 48 0.21 3.47 16.48
N ASP A 49 0.15 3.74 15.17
CA ASP A 49 -0.54 2.90 14.21
C ASP A 49 0.34 1.77 13.65
N PHE A 50 -0.27 0.60 13.51
CA PHE A 50 0.18 -0.45 12.62
C PHE A 50 -0.49 -0.29 11.27
N VAL A 51 0.31 -0.28 10.20
CA VAL A 51 -0.17 -0.07 8.83
C VAL A 51 0.10 -1.30 7.97
N LEU A 52 -0.91 -1.78 7.28
CA LEU A 52 -0.80 -2.76 6.22
C LEU A 52 -0.78 -2.03 4.87
N GLU A 53 0.33 -2.11 4.17
CA GLU A 53 0.42 -1.62 2.78
C GLU A 53 0.24 -2.77 1.80
N ILE A 54 -0.62 -2.58 0.82
CA ILE A 54 -0.87 -3.54 -0.25
C ILE A 54 -0.30 -2.98 -1.55
N GLY A 55 0.64 -3.73 -2.15
CA GLY A 55 1.31 -3.34 -3.38
C GLY A 55 2.32 -2.21 -3.22
N PRO A 56 3.37 -2.38 -2.40
CA PRO A 56 4.38 -1.35 -2.17
C PRO A 56 5.18 -0.97 -3.43
N GLY A 57 5.20 -1.82 -4.43
CA GLY A 57 6.00 -1.61 -5.64
C GLY A 57 7.49 -1.58 -5.30
N ILE A 58 8.16 -0.47 -5.57
CA ILE A 58 9.58 -0.26 -5.21
C ILE A 58 9.77 0.39 -3.84
N GLY A 59 8.69 0.63 -3.09
CA GLY A 59 8.73 1.14 -1.72
C GLY A 59 8.58 2.65 -1.56
N THR A 60 8.12 3.37 -2.58
CA THR A 60 7.99 4.83 -2.53
C THR A 60 7.05 5.29 -1.42
N MET A 61 5.81 4.79 -1.37
CA MET A 61 4.87 5.08 -0.29
C MET A 61 5.33 4.43 1.02
N THR A 62 5.94 3.24 0.94
CA THR A 62 6.41 2.51 2.11
C THR A 62 7.40 3.33 2.95
N GLN A 63 8.32 4.07 2.32
CA GLN A 63 9.25 4.96 3.02
C GLN A 63 8.49 6.00 3.86
N TYR A 64 7.48 6.66 3.29
CA TYR A 64 6.64 7.63 3.99
C TYR A 64 5.85 7.00 5.14
N LEU A 65 5.33 5.79 4.92
CA LEU A 65 4.64 5.04 5.98
C LEU A 65 5.59 4.70 7.13
N CYS A 66 6.81 4.25 6.85
CA CYS A 66 7.81 3.95 7.87
C CYS A 66 8.19 5.17 8.72
N GLU A 67 8.22 6.35 8.09
CA GLU A 67 8.53 7.60 8.78
C GLU A 67 7.38 8.08 9.69
N ASN A 68 6.14 7.69 9.43
CA ASN A 68 4.95 8.18 10.11
C ASN A 68 4.24 7.14 10.98
N ALA A 69 4.36 5.85 10.71
CA ALA A 69 3.74 4.77 11.47
C ALA A 69 4.67 4.20 12.55
N ARG A 70 4.07 3.44 13.47
CA ARG A 70 4.81 2.62 14.44
C ARG A 70 5.50 1.44 13.74
N GLU A 71 4.75 0.71 12.95
CA GLU A 71 5.20 -0.46 12.19
C GLU A 71 4.40 -0.60 10.91
N VAL A 72 5.06 -1.10 9.86
CA VAL A 72 4.47 -1.32 8.55
C VAL A 72 4.67 -2.78 8.13
N ALA A 73 3.62 -3.43 7.66
CA ALA A 73 3.71 -4.67 6.89
C ALA A 73 3.35 -4.37 5.43
N ALA A 74 4.24 -4.67 4.51
CA ALA A 74 4.06 -4.42 3.09
C ALA A 74 3.95 -5.74 2.32
N VAL A 75 2.79 -5.98 1.70
CA VAL A 75 2.49 -7.22 0.97
C VAL A 75 2.67 -6.99 -0.52
N GLU A 76 3.65 -7.69 -1.13
CA GLU A 76 4.00 -7.59 -2.55
C GLU A 76 3.92 -8.96 -3.23
N ILE A 77 3.12 -9.04 -4.28
CA ILE A 77 2.94 -10.27 -5.06
C ILE A 77 4.08 -10.52 -6.05
N ASP A 78 4.71 -9.47 -6.56
CA ASP A 78 5.80 -9.59 -7.54
C ASP A 78 7.13 -9.86 -6.84
N LYS A 79 7.59 -11.12 -6.91
CA LYS A 79 8.87 -11.54 -6.35
C LYS A 79 10.09 -10.77 -6.90
N ASN A 80 9.97 -10.18 -8.10
CA ASN A 80 11.07 -9.42 -8.70
C ASN A 80 11.28 -8.06 -8.01
N LEU A 81 10.26 -7.57 -7.29
CA LEU A 81 10.35 -6.34 -6.50
C LEU A 81 10.97 -6.55 -5.11
N ILE A 82 11.02 -7.79 -4.61
CA ILE A 82 11.52 -8.07 -3.26
C ILE A 82 12.99 -7.64 -3.06
N PRO A 83 13.94 -7.92 -3.98
CA PRO A 83 15.30 -7.42 -3.84
C PRO A 83 15.39 -5.88 -3.87
N ILE A 84 14.53 -5.23 -4.64
CA ILE A 84 14.45 -3.77 -4.72
C ILE A 84 13.94 -3.20 -3.40
N LEU A 85 12.87 -3.78 -2.85
CA LEU A 85 12.34 -3.38 -1.54
C LEU A 85 13.35 -3.58 -0.41
N ALA A 86 14.12 -4.68 -0.43
CA ALA A 86 15.18 -4.92 0.53
C ALA A 86 16.26 -3.80 0.51
N ASP A 87 16.57 -3.26 -0.67
CA ASP A 87 17.49 -2.14 -0.83
C ASP A 87 16.85 -0.80 -0.42
N THR A 88 15.69 -0.49 -0.99
CA THR A 88 15.03 0.81 -0.80
C THR A 88 14.48 1.04 0.62
N LEU A 89 14.27 -0.03 1.37
CA LEU A 89 13.79 0.02 2.75
C LEU A 89 14.88 -0.30 3.78
N SER A 90 16.13 -0.50 3.36
CA SER A 90 17.22 -0.95 4.22
C SER A 90 17.55 -0.01 5.41
N ALA A 91 17.15 1.26 5.34
CA ALA A 91 17.36 2.21 6.43
C ALA A 91 16.26 2.19 7.50
N TYR A 92 15.17 1.45 7.28
CA TYR A 92 14.03 1.35 8.20
C TYR A 92 14.06 0.02 8.94
N ASP A 93 13.83 0.06 10.25
CA ASP A 93 13.77 -1.11 11.14
C ASP A 93 12.34 -1.49 11.54
N ASN A 94 11.37 -0.69 11.12
CA ASN A 94 9.96 -0.83 11.45
C ASN A 94 9.09 -1.32 10.27
N VAL A 95 9.68 -2.04 9.33
CA VAL A 95 8.97 -2.57 8.16
C VAL A 95 9.27 -4.04 7.94
N GLU A 96 8.23 -4.81 7.65
CA GLU A 96 8.30 -6.20 7.19
C GLU A 96 7.71 -6.29 5.78
N VAL A 97 8.47 -6.88 4.85
CA VAL A 97 8.00 -7.15 3.49
C VAL A 97 7.56 -8.61 3.39
N ILE A 98 6.31 -8.82 3.00
CA ILE A 98 5.72 -10.14 2.82
C ILE A 98 5.51 -10.37 1.33
N ASN A 99 6.21 -11.38 0.77
CA ASN A 99 6.03 -11.75 -0.63
C ASN A 99 4.92 -12.79 -0.75
N ASP A 100 3.69 -12.33 -0.91
CA ASP A 100 2.51 -13.18 -1.07
C ASP A 100 1.38 -12.42 -1.79
N ASP A 101 0.34 -13.15 -2.14
CA ASP A 101 -0.94 -12.59 -2.58
C ASP A 101 -1.74 -12.13 -1.35
N ILE A 102 -2.15 -10.88 -1.33
CA ILE A 102 -2.92 -10.31 -0.21
C ILE A 102 -4.19 -11.12 0.09
N LEU A 103 -4.81 -11.73 -0.91
CA LEU A 103 -5.99 -12.57 -0.74
C LEU A 103 -5.70 -13.90 0.00
N LYS A 104 -4.43 -14.26 0.16
CA LYS A 104 -3.97 -15.45 0.89
C LYS A 104 -3.38 -15.14 2.24
N VAL A 105 -3.04 -13.88 2.49
CA VAL A 105 -2.50 -13.44 3.78
C VAL A 105 -3.58 -13.47 4.84
N ASP A 106 -3.31 -14.13 5.96
CA ASP A 106 -4.17 -14.08 7.14
C ASP A 106 -3.99 -12.75 7.88
N ILE A 107 -4.80 -11.76 7.46
CA ILE A 107 -4.72 -10.40 8.01
C ILE A 107 -5.19 -10.37 9.47
N ASN A 108 -6.11 -11.24 9.87
CA ASN A 108 -6.54 -11.35 11.28
C ASN A 108 -5.37 -11.77 12.17
N LYS A 109 -4.62 -12.78 11.74
CA LYS A 109 -3.42 -13.22 12.46
C LYS A 109 -2.36 -12.12 12.50
N LEU A 110 -2.15 -11.43 11.40
CA LEU A 110 -1.21 -10.32 11.31
C LEU A 110 -1.61 -9.18 12.27
N ALA A 111 -2.90 -8.80 12.30
CA ALA A 111 -3.41 -7.79 13.22
C ALA A 111 -3.26 -8.20 14.69
N GLU A 112 -3.49 -9.48 15.01
CA GLU A 112 -3.31 -10.02 16.36
C GLU A 112 -1.84 -9.97 16.80
N GLU A 113 -0.94 -10.48 15.96
CA GLU A 113 0.50 -10.57 16.29
C GLU A 113 1.17 -9.18 16.33
N LYS A 114 0.80 -8.28 15.44
CA LYS A 114 1.47 -6.98 15.26
C LYS A 114 0.77 -5.82 15.96
N ASN A 115 -0.52 -5.95 16.24
CA ASN A 115 -1.34 -4.86 16.79
C ASN A 115 -2.22 -5.29 17.97
N GLY A 116 -2.03 -6.50 18.50
CA GLY A 116 -2.81 -7.02 19.62
C GLY A 116 -4.31 -7.11 19.33
N GLY A 117 -4.68 -7.41 18.08
CA GLY A 117 -6.07 -7.49 17.63
C GLY A 117 -6.79 -6.13 17.52
N LYS A 118 -6.11 -5.03 17.75
CA LYS A 118 -6.68 -3.68 17.57
C LYS A 118 -6.84 -3.34 16.09
N PRO A 119 -7.77 -2.41 15.77
CA PRO A 119 -7.95 -1.96 14.39
C PRO A 119 -6.67 -1.47 13.73
N ILE A 120 -6.47 -1.88 12.49
CA ILE A 120 -5.31 -1.53 11.66
C ILE A 120 -5.68 -0.53 10.58
N LYS A 121 -4.71 0.22 10.11
CA LYS A 121 -4.86 1.09 8.93
C LYS A 121 -4.32 0.37 7.70
N VAL A 122 -5.06 0.46 6.60
CA VAL A 122 -4.69 -0.13 5.32
C VAL A 122 -4.43 0.97 4.31
N VAL A 123 -3.30 0.88 3.61
CA VAL A 123 -2.95 1.76 2.49
C VAL A 123 -2.72 0.90 1.25
N ALA A 124 -3.35 1.25 0.15
CA ALA A 124 -3.22 0.49 -1.10
C ALA A 124 -3.02 1.41 -2.30
N ASN A 125 -2.01 1.09 -3.09
CA ASN A 125 -1.77 1.67 -4.41
C ASN A 125 -1.82 0.56 -5.46
N LEU A 126 -3.01 0.24 -5.93
CA LEU A 126 -3.28 -0.92 -6.75
C LEU A 126 -3.84 -0.54 -8.11
N PRO A 127 -3.60 -1.36 -9.15
CA PRO A 127 -4.35 -1.27 -10.39
C PRO A 127 -5.86 -1.40 -10.11
N TYR A 128 -6.66 -0.60 -10.80
CA TYR A 128 -8.11 -0.49 -10.55
C TYR A 128 -8.86 -1.85 -10.61
N TYR A 129 -8.42 -2.77 -11.45
CA TYR A 129 -9.10 -4.06 -11.69
C TYR A 129 -8.99 -5.05 -10.53
N ILE A 130 -8.02 -4.88 -9.60
CA ILE A 130 -7.89 -5.74 -8.42
C ILE A 130 -8.27 -5.04 -7.11
N THR A 131 -8.49 -3.74 -7.15
CA THR A 131 -8.85 -2.95 -5.96
C THR A 131 -10.17 -3.42 -5.35
N THR A 132 -11.21 -3.59 -6.15
CA THR A 132 -12.54 -4.02 -5.67
C THR A 132 -12.52 -5.40 -5.02
N PRO A 133 -11.95 -6.46 -5.63
CA PRO A 133 -11.85 -7.77 -4.97
C PRO A 133 -11.10 -7.73 -3.64
N ILE A 134 -10.03 -6.94 -3.55
CA ILE A 134 -9.24 -6.83 -2.33
C ILE A 134 -10.04 -6.12 -1.23
N ILE A 135 -10.68 -5.01 -1.54
CA ILE A 135 -11.51 -4.27 -0.57
C ILE A 135 -12.65 -5.16 -0.07
N MET A 136 -13.35 -5.85 -0.97
CA MET A 136 -14.42 -6.77 -0.60
C MET A 136 -13.90 -7.90 0.28
N GLY A 137 -12.77 -8.49 -0.05
CA GLY A 137 -12.12 -9.52 0.77
C GLY A 137 -11.76 -9.03 2.17
N LEU A 138 -11.29 -7.80 2.30
CA LEU A 138 -11.01 -7.18 3.60
C LEU A 138 -12.28 -7.04 4.45
N PHE A 139 -13.40 -6.59 3.86
CA PHE A 139 -14.67 -6.48 4.56
C PHE A 139 -15.26 -7.84 4.94
N GLU A 140 -15.19 -8.83 4.06
CA GLU A 140 -15.73 -10.17 4.29
C GLU A 140 -14.93 -10.94 5.35
N SER A 141 -13.64 -10.67 5.50
CA SER A 141 -12.76 -11.35 6.46
C SER A 141 -12.97 -10.93 7.91
N HIS A 142 -13.82 -9.93 8.17
CA HIS A 142 -14.06 -9.36 9.51
C HIS A 142 -12.78 -8.90 10.24
N VAL A 143 -11.76 -8.50 9.47
CA VAL A 143 -10.53 -7.92 10.03
C VAL A 143 -10.88 -6.61 10.72
N PRO A 144 -10.33 -6.33 11.91
CA PRO A 144 -10.50 -5.03 12.54
C PRO A 144 -9.73 -3.96 11.76
N ILE A 145 -10.44 -3.21 10.92
CA ILE A 145 -9.89 -2.14 10.09
C ILE A 145 -10.42 -0.80 10.58
N ASP A 146 -9.51 0.11 10.91
CA ASP A 146 -9.81 1.49 11.29
C ASP A 146 -10.12 2.33 10.05
N SER A 147 -9.23 2.23 9.04
CA SER A 147 -9.39 2.96 7.78
C SER A 147 -8.71 2.23 6.61
N ILE A 148 -9.22 2.47 5.42
CA ILE A 148 -8.61 2.04 4.16
C ILE A 148 -8.37 3.28 3.31
N THR A 149 -7.12 3.59 3.01
CA THR A 149 -6.72 4.67 2.12
C THR A 149 -6.25 4.08 0.80
N ILE A 150 -6.93 4.45 -0.29
CA ILE A 150 -6.67 3.90 -1.61
C ILE A 150 -6.30 5.04 -2.55
N MET A 151 -5.22 4.86 -3.30
CA MET A 151 -4.91 5.69 -4.44
C MET A 151 -5.54 5.07 -5.69
N VAL A 152 -6.42 5.81 -6.33
CA VAL A 152 -7.12 5.40 -7.56
C VAL A 152 -7.04 6.48 -8.61
N GLN A 153 -7.15 6.09 -9.88
CA GLN A 153 -7.28 7.06 -10.96
C GLN A 153 -8.59 7.86 -10.81
N LYS A 154 -8.56 9.13 -11.22
CA LYS A 154 -9.70 10.04 -11.06
C LYS A 154 -11.00 9.46 -11.63
N GLU A 155 -10.94 8.85 -12.81
CA GLU A 155 -12.09 8.25 -13.48
C GLU A 155 -12.72 7.11 -12.65
N VAL A 156 -11.89 6.39 -11.90
CA VAL A 156 -12.35 5.33 -10.98
C VAL A 156 -12.98 5.95 -9.74
N ALA A 157 -12.39 7.00 -9.19
CA ALA A 157 -12.96 7.74 -8.05
C ALA A 157 -14.32 8.34 -8.39
N ASP A 158 -14.46 8.95 -9.57
CA ASP A 158 -15.73 9.50 -10.06
C ASP A 158 -16.81 8.42 -10.19
N ARG A 159 -16.46 7.21 -10.65
CA ARG A 159 -17.38 6.07 -10.69
C ARG A 159 -17.76 5.57 -9.30
N MET A 160 -16.82 5.49 -8.37
CA MET A 160 -17.09 5.08 -6.99
C MET A 160 -18.07 6.04 -6.32
N GLN A 161 -17.90 7.35 -6.53
CA GLN A 161 -18.83 8.35 -6.03
C GLN A 161 -20.24 8.18 -6.64
N ALA A 162 -20.34 7.93 -7.94
CA ALA A 162 -21.62 7.70 -8.61
C ALA A 162 -22.32 6.44 -8.10
N VAL A 163 -21.59 5.36 -7.84
CA VAL A 163 -22.14 4.11 -7.27
C VAL A 163 -22.55 4.30 -5.81
N SER A 164 -21.80 5.07 -5.03
CA SER A 164 -22.15 5.39 -3.64
C SER A 164 -23.50 6.09 -3.51
N TYR A 165 -23.88 6.89 -4.52
CA TYR A 165 -25.16 7.61 -4.52
C TYR A 165 -26.37 6.75 -4.91
N THR A 166 -26.15 5.63 -5.61
CA THR A 166 -27.23 4.82 -6.18
C THR A 166 -27.44 3.46 -5.50
N HIS A 167 -26.47 2.89 -4.76
CA HIS A 167 -26.51 1.49 -4.36
C HIS A 167 -25.96 1.16 -2.96
N LEU A 168 -25.74 2.12 -2.07
CA LEU A 168 -25.44 1.84 -0.67
C LEU A 168 -26.69 1.76 0.21
N THR A 169 -27.71 1.09 -0.27
CA THR A 169 -28.61 0.33 0.60
C THR A 169 -28.13 -1.11 0.55
N LEU A 170 -27.10 -1.42 1.31
CA LEU A 170 -26.79 -2.79 1.65
C LEU A 170 -27.95 -3.33 2.49
N PRO A 171 -28.45 -4.54 2.19
CA PRO A 171 -29.48 -5.18 3.00
C PRO A 171 -29.01 -5.45 4.42
#